data_515d2d371c74199f005359f5fc1bd6c9
#
_entry.id   515d2d371c74199f005359f5fc1bd6c9
#
_cell.length_a   1.000
_cell.length_b   1.000
_cell.length_c   1.000
_cell.angle_alpha   90.00
_cell.angle_beta   90.00
_cell.angle_gamma   90.00
#
_symmetry.space_group_name_H-M   'P 1'
#
loop_
_entity.id
_entity.type
_entity.pdbx_description
1 polymer ?
#
loop_
_entity_poly.entity_id
_entity_poly.type
_entity_poly.pdbx_seq_one_letter_code
_entity_poly.pdbx_strand_id
1 'polypeptide(L)'
;TSDLEDRCNQEELVICKIKDNLENNYSNNEISHFKDDRIWGALLLSPWNGSILDQGISKVGVPTMILSGNLDDTTTITEVNNTAFSLGNSLIHYAILNNSGHYAFAPIGCEAYGCEGLLDIEISTKFANQSAIIFLAGLLNWPNSGEYSLPMEEFAEWQT
;
A
#
# COMPACT_ATOMS: atom_id res chain seq x y z
N THR A 1 -9.15 13.11 9.42
CA THR A 1 -8.45 13.88 10.49
C THR A 1 -8.87 13.41 11.87
N SER A 2 -10.17 13.16 12.14
CA SER A 2 -10.65 12.75 13.48
C SER A 2 -10.01 11.46 14.00
N ASP A 3 -9.85 10.45 13.16
CA ASP A 3 -9.37 9.13 13.59
C ASP A 3 -7.89 9.13 14.04
N LEU A 4 -7.01 9.82 13.31
CA LEU A 4 -5.61 9.94 13.70
C LEU A 4 -5.45 10.84 14.94
N GLU A 5 -6.21 11.92 15.04
CA GLU A 5 -6.21 12.81 16.21
C GLU A 5 -6.72 12.07 17.45
N ASP A 6 -7.79 11.27 17.32
CA ASP A 6 -8.30 10.45 18.42
C ASP A 6 -7.29 9.41 18.88
N ARG A 7 -6.61 8.75 17.94
CA ARG A 7 -5.54 7.78 18.25
C ARG A 7 -4.31 8.44 18.86
N CYS A 8 -3.90 9.60 18.36
CA CYS A 8 -2.79 10.36 18.92
C CYS A 8 -3.07 10.87 20.33
N ASN A 9 -4.32 11.10 20.70
CA ASN A 9 -4.71 11.46 22.05
C ASN A 9 -4.75 10.27 23.02
N GLN A 10 -4.82 9.04 22.51
CA GLN A 10 -4.91 7.82 23.32
C GLN A 10 -3.58 7.08 23.44
N GLU A 11 -2.67 7.23 22.49
CA GLU A 11 -1.42 6.49 22.40
C GLU A 11 -0.25 7.42 22.03
N GLU A 12 0.90 7.28 22.72
CA GLU A 12 2.16 7.94 22.33
C GLU A 12 2.81 7.28 21.09
N LEU A 13 2.13 7.27 19.98
CA LEU A 13 2.63 6.67 18.73
C LEU A 13 3.73 7.55 18.12
N VAL A 14 4.74 6.90 17.54
CA VAL A 14 5.83 7.59 16.82
C VAL A 14 5.27 8.49 15.70
N ILE A 15 4.20 8.07 15.05
CA ILE A 15 3.53 8.84 13.98
C ILE A 15 2.97 10.17 14.50
N CYS A 16 2.49 10.21 15.75
CA CYS A 16 1.98 11.44 16.36
C CYS A 16 3.10 12.45 16.61
N LYS A 17 4.27 11.98 17.04
CA LYS A 17 5.47 12.82 17.20
C LYS A 17 5.97 13.35 15.85
N ILE A 18 5.86 12.56 14.80
CA ILE A 18 6.18 12.99 13.43
C ILE A 18 5.19 14.06 12.98
N LYS A 19 3.87 13.85 13.19
CA LYS A 19 2.82 14.83 12.86
C LYS A 19 3.09 16.15 13.56
N ASP A 20 3.30 16.15 14.89
CA ASP A 20 3.56 17.33 15.68
C ASP A 20 4.83 18.07 15.20
N ASN A 21 5.88 17.33 14.85
CA ASN A 21 7.10 17.92 14.30
C ASN A 21 6.86 18.56 12.92
N LEU A 22 6.07 17.92 12.06
CA LEU A 22 5.73 18.48 10.74
C LEU A 22 4.87 19.74 10.87
N GLU A 23 3.84 19.71 11.73
CA GLU A 23 2.97 20.86 11.96
C GLU A 23 3.71 22.05 12.59
N ASN A 24 4.66 21.78 13.50
CA ASN A 24 5.42 22.83 14.19
C ASN A 24 6.57 23.41 13.36
N ASN A 25 7.14 22.64 12.43
CA ASN A 25 8.33 23.03 11.69
C ASN A 25 8.07 23.40 10.22
N TYR A 26 6.90 23.03 9.68
CA TYR A 26 6.55 23.31 8.30
C TYR A 26 5.20 24.01 8.22
N SER A 27 5.16 25.19 7.63
CA SER A 27 3.91 25.86 7.31
C SER A 27 3.15 25.05 6.25
N ASN A 28 1.82 25.14 6.23
CA ASN A 28 0.96 24.42 5.29
C ASN A 28 1.35 24.59 3.81
N ASN A 29 2.16 25.60 3.47
CA ASN A 29 2.67 25.84 2.12
C ASN A 29 3.97 25.07 1.83
N GLU A 30 4.70 24.59 2.84
CA GLU A 30 5.98 23.90 2.66
C GLU A 30 5.84 22.38 2.52
N ILE A 31 4.70 21.81 2.94
CA ILE A 31 4.39 20.38 2.77
C ILE A 31 4.36 19.97 1.28
N SER A 32 4.13 20.92 0.38
CA SER A 32 4.19 20.68 -1.06
C SER A 32 5.59 20.32 -1.59
N HIS A 33 6.64 20.50 -0.80
CA HIS A 33 8.03 20.23 -1.20
C HIS A 33 8.50 18.80 -0.98
N PHE A 34 7.66 17.91 -0.42
CA PHE A 34 7.98 16.48 -0.32
C PHE A 34 7.77 15.70 -1.61
N LYS A 35 7.25 16.34 -2.67
CA LYS A 35 7.17 15.72 -3.98
C LYS A 35 8.58 15.53 -4.52
N ASP A 36 8.92 14.27 -4.83
CA ASP A 36 10.15 13.91 -5.52
C ASP A 36 9.82 13.42 -6.93
N ASP A 37 10.19 14.19 -7.94
CA ASP A 37 9.90 13.86 -9.35
C ASP A 37 10.66 12.63 -9.86
N ARG A 38 11.58 12.06 -9.06
CA ARG A 38 12.24 10.79 -9.35
C ARG A 38 11.36 9.58 -9.02
N ILE A 39 10.29 9.78 -8.24
CA ILE A 39 9.30 8.73 -7.94
C ILE A 39 8.34 8.65 -9.13
N TRP A 40 8.39 7.55 -9.86
CA TRP A 40 7.61 7.32 -11.07
C TRP A 40 6.60 6.17 -10.97
N GLY A 41 6.56 5.49 -9.85
CA GLY A 41 5.58 4.45 -9.50
C GLY A 41 5.65 4.08 -8.03
N ALA A 42 4.60 3.50 -7.49
CA ALA A 42 4.52 3.04 -6.11
C ALA A 42 3.99 1.60 -6.03
N LEU A 43 4.60 0.77 -5.19
CA LEU A 43 4.09 -0.53 -4.79
C LEU A 43 3.78 -0.49 -3.30
N LEU A 44 2.52 -0.72 -2.97
CA LEU A 44 2.00 -0.70 -1.61
C LEU A 44 1.61 -2.12 -1.21
N LEU A 45 2.20 -2.63 -0.13
CA LEU A 45 1.91 -3.94 0.43
C LEU A 45 1.21 -3.76 1.76
N SER A 46 -0.04 -4.21 1.85
CA SER A 46 -0.91 -3.99 3.02
C SER A 46 -0.81 -2.55 3.56
N PRO A 47 -1.08 -1.52 2.72
CA PRO A 47 -0.84 -0.14 3.11
C PRO A 47 -1.76 0.27 4.25
N TRP A 48 -1.16 0.89 5.26
CA TRP A 48 -1.94 1.46 6.33
C TRP A 48 -2.78 2.65 5.83
N ASN A 49 -3.84 2.89 6.54
CA ASN A 49 -4.90 3.85 6.25
C ASN A 49 -4.42 5.14 5.56
N GLY A 50 -4.77 5.30 4.29
CA GLY A 50 -4.46 6.52 3.52
C GLY A 50 -5.13 7.78 4.06
N SER A 51 -6.05 7.67 5.05
CA SER A 51 -6.67 8.81 5.69
C SER A 51 -5.68 9.76 6.39
N ILE A 52 -4.48 9.27 6.75
CA ILE A 52 -3.38 10.11 7.25
C ILE A 52 -3.00 11.19 6.24
N LEU A 53 -3.06 10.86 4.95
CA LEU A 53 -2.68 11.78 3.88
C LEU A 53 -3.80 12.77 3.56
N ASP A 54 -5.00 12.57 4.12
CA ASP A 54 -6.19 13.40 3.91
C ASP A 54 -6.36 13.75 2.42
N GLN A 55 -6.55 15.03 2.10
CA GLN A 55 -6.64 15.48 0.72
C GLN A 55 -5.36 15.29 -0.10
N GLY A 56 -4.22 15.02 0.56
CA GLY A 56 -2.95 14.75 -0.10
C GLY A 56 -2.97 13.48 -0.94
N ILE A 57 -3.73 12.46 -0.54
CA ILE A 57 -3.80 11.19 -1.26
C ILE A 57 -4.35 11.35 -2.68
N SER A 58 -5.32 12.24 -2.88
CA SER A 58 -5.90 12.52 -4.20
C SER A 58 -4.93 13.25 -5.14
N LYS A 59 -3.81 13.76 -4.61
CA LYS A 59 -2.75 14.40 -5.39
C LYS A 59 -1.65 13.42 -5.81
N VAL A 60 -1.70 12.17 -5.35
CA VAL A 60 -0.77 11.13 -5.79
C VAL A 60 -1.06 10.80 -7.24
N GLY A 61 -0.19 11.24 -8.13
CA GLY A 61 -0.35 11.12 -9.59
C GLY A 61 0.52 10.03 -10.22
N VAL A 62 1.29 9.26 -9.43
CA VAL A 62 2.12 8.18 -9.96
C VAL A 62 1.32 6.88 -10.07
N PRO A 63 1.58 6.04 -11.10
CA PRO A 63 1.01 4.69 -11.18
C PRO A 63 1.25 3.93 -9.88
N THR A 64 0.23 3.24 -9.40
CA THR A 64 0.29 2.58 -8.10
C THR A 64 -0.22 1.14 -8.21
N MET A 65 0.53 0.20 -7.63
CA MET A 65 0.07 -1.15 -7.39
C MET A 65 -0.17 -1.36 -5.90
N ILE A 66 -1.29 -1.98 -5.55
CA ILE A 66 -1.66 -2.31 -4.17
C ILE A 66 -1.88 -3.81 -4.07
N LEU A 67 -1.26 -4.45 -3.10
CA LEU A 67 -1.54 -5.83 -2.73
C LEU A 67 -1.94 -5.88 -1.25
N SER A 68 -3.02 -6.58 -0.93
CA SER A 68 -3.52 -6.71 0.44
C SER A 68 -4.06 -8.11 0.70
N GLY A 69 -4.16 -8.49 1.96
CA GLY A 69 -4.77 -9.76 2.39
C GLY A 69 -6.21 -9.55 2.87
N ASN A 70 -7.12 -10.49 2.56
CA ASN A 70 -8.51 -10.37 2.99
C ASN A 70 -8.73 -10.66 4.49
N LEU A 71 -7.74 -11.24 5.16
CA LEU A 71 -7.73 -11.50 6.61
C LEU A 71 -6.75 -10.57 7.35
N ASP A 72 -6.37 -9.46 6.72
CA ASP A 72 -5.56 -8.42 7.37
C ASP A 72 -6.40 -7.71 8.43
N ASP A 73 -6.05 -7.94 9.70
CA ASP A 73 -6.68 -7.32 10.88
C ASP A 73 -5.95 -6.07 11.36
N THR A 74 -4.77 -5.82 10.84
CA THR A 74 -3.98 -4.62 11.11
C THR A 74 -4.37 -3.47 10.18
N THR A 75 -4.53 -3.80 8.89
CA THR A 75 -5.00 -2.88 7.85
C THR A 75 -6.17 -3.52 7.11
N THR A 76 -7.35 -3.23 7.55
CA THR A 76 -8.55 -3.89 7.03
C THR A 76 -8.77 -3.60 5.55
N ILE A 77 -9.42 -4.51 4.84
CA ILE A 77 -9.80 -4.32 3.43
C ILE A 77 -10.58 -3.02 3.23
N THR A 78 -11.40 -2.62 4.19
CA THR A 78 -12.13 -1.35 4.13
C THR A 78 -11.17 -0.15 4.09
N GLU A 79 -10.13 -0.15 4.89
CA GLU A 79 -9.12 0.92 4.92
C GLU A 79 -8.28 0.93 3.63
N VAL A 80 -7.89 -0.25 3.14
CA VAL A 80 -7.15 -0.36 1.86
C VAL A 80 -8.01 0.10 0.69
N ASN A 81 -9.30 -0.28 0.65
CA ASN A 81 -10.26 0.19 -0.36
C ASN A 81 -10.36 1.72 -0.33
N ASN A 82 -10.52 2.31 0.85
CA ASN A 82 -10.58 3.76 1.00
C ASN A 82 -9.30 4.43 0.47
N THR A 83 -8.14 3.83 0.73
CA THR A 83 -6.87 4.29 0.19
C THR A 83 -6.84 4.20 -1.34
N ALA A 84 -7.17 3.04 -1.91
CA ALA A 84 -7.16 2.79 -3.35
C ALA A 84 -8.09 3.74 -4.11
N PHE A 85 -9.32 3.90 -3.63
CA PHE A 85 -10.33 4.77 -4.27
C PHE A 85 -10.07 6.26 -4.09
N SER A 86 -9.22 6.64 -3.12
CA SER A 86 -8.86 8.04 -2.89
C SER A 86 -7.62 8.48 -3.67
N LEU A 87 -6.87 7.56 -4.27
CA LEU A 87 -5.71 7.90 -5.10
C LEU A 87 -6.13 8.70 -6.34
N GLY A 88 -5.38 9.76 -6.63
CA GLY A 88 -5.67 10.65 -7.75
C GLY A 88 -5.27 10.10 -9.13
N ASN A 89 -4.62 8.94 -9.17
CA ASN A 89 -4.15 8.32 -10.40
C ASN A 89 -5.21 7.36 -10.98
N SER A 90 -5.35 7.38 -12.30
CA SER A 90 -6.22 6.44 -13.03
C SER A 90 -5.58 5.07 -13.27
N LEU A 91 -4.25 4.93 -13.15
CA LEU A 91 -3.55 3.67 -13.31
C LEU A 91 -3.28 3.04 -11.95
N ILE A 92 -4.26 2.33 -11.43
CA ILE A 92 -4.17 1.59 -10.18
C ILE A 92 -4.35 0.11 -10.49
N HIS A 93 -3.40 -0.71 -10.05
CA HIS A 93 -3.54 -2.17 -10.01
C HIS A 93 -3.74 -2.57 -8.54
N TYR A 94 -4.84 -3.20 -8.23
CA TYR A 94 -5.15 -3.59 -6.87
C TYR A 94 -5.59 -5.05 -6.82
N ALA A 95 -4.89 -5.87 -6.03
CA ALA A 95 -5.26 -7.24 -5.78
C ALA A 95 -5.47 -7.52 -4.29
N ILE A 96 -6.50 -8.31 -4.00
CA ILE A 96 -6.77 -8.87 -2.68
C ILE A 96 -6.42 -10.36 -2.70
N LEU A 97 -5.54 -10.78 -1.81
CA LEU A 97 -5.14 -12.19 -1.65
C LEU A 97 -6.04 -12.86 -0.61
N ASN A 98 -6.70 -13.92 -1.04
CA ASN A 98 -7.56 -14.72 -0.18
C ASN A 98 -6.71 -15.50 0.85
N ASN A 99 -7.26 -15.64 2.05
CA ASN A 99 -6.62 -16.32 3.17
C ASN A 99 -5.24 -15.72 3.55
N SER A 100 -5.08 -14.42 3.41
CA SER A 100 -3.82 -13.70 3.67
C SER A 100 -4.00 -12.61 4.70
N GLY A 101 -3.06 -12.50 5.62
CA GLY A 101 -3.00 -11.48 6.66
C GLY A 101 -2.01 -10.35 6.33
N HIS A 102 -1.76 -9.48 7.32
CA HIS A 102 -0.91 -8.30 7.17
C HIS A 102 0.52 -8.63 6.71
N TYR A 103 1.08 -9.69 7.23
CA TYR A 103 2.48 -10.08 6.96
C TYR A 103 2.64 -11.02 5.77
N ALA A 104 1.61 -11.22 4.95
CA ALA A 104 1.65 -12.12 3.79
C ALA A 104 2.76 -11.80 2.77
N PHE A 105 3.33 -10.60 2.81
CA PHE A 105 4.39 -10.14 1.90
C PHE A 105 5.75 -9.98 2.58
N ALA A 106 5.84 -10.32 3.88
CA ALA A 106 7.03 -10.10 4.70
C ALA A 106 7.36 -11.33 5.54
N PRO A 107 8.20 -12.27 5.05
CA PRO A 107 8.54 -13.51 5.77
C PRO A 107 8.98 -13.29 7.22
N ILE A 108 9.77 -12.26 7.45
CA ILE A 108 10.24 -11.91 8.81
C ILE A 108 9.09 -11.48 9.74
N GLY A 109 8.03 -10.89 9.17
CA GLY A 109 6.83 -10.55 9.92
C GLY A 109 6.03 -11.79 10.34
N CYS A 110 5.91 -12.79 9.44
CA CYS A 110 5.29 -14.06 9.75
C CYS A 110 6.04 -14.83 10.84
N GLU A 111 7.38 -14.81 10.85
CA GLU A 111 8.18 -15.42 11.91
C GLU A 111 7.94 -14.75 13.28
N ALA A 112 7.77 -13.42 13.28
CA ALA A 112 7.64 -12.64 14.52
C ALA A 112 6.21 -12.64 15.09
N TYR A 113 5.18 -12.61 14.23
CA TYR A 113 3.78 -12.40 14.63
C TYR A 113 2.86 -13.57 14.31
N GLY A 114 3.37 -14.58 13.58
CA GLY A 114 2.62 -15.77 13.18
C GLY A 114 1.80 -15.56 11.92
N CYS A 115 1.76 -16.60 11.07
CA CYS A 115 0.91 -16.67 9.88
C CYS A 115 0.28 -18.06 9.78
N GLU A 116 0.11 -18.77 10.89
CA GLU A 116 -0.43 -20.12 10.90
C GLU A 116 -1.87 -20.14 10.34
N GLY A 117 -2.14 -21.09 9.47
CA GLY A 117 -3.45 -21.25 8.84
C GLY A 117 -3.76 -20.25 7.73
N LEU A 118 -2.85 -19.34 7.41
CA LEU A 118 -2.97 -18.42 6.28
C LEU A 118 -2.36 -19.01 5.00
N LEU A 119 -2.51 -18.29 3.89
CA LEU A 119 -1.85 -18.60 2.62
C LEU A 119 -0.33 -18.69 2.85
N ASP A 120 0.27 -19.74 2.27
CA ASP A 120 1.71 -19.96 2.40
C ASP A 120 2.51 -18.72 1.99
N ILE A 121 3.45 -18.33 2.86
CA ILE A 121 4.25 -17.13 2.70
C ILE A 121 5.13 -17.16 1.42
N GLU A 122 5.56 -18.33 0.97
CA GLU A 122 6.33 -18.46 -0.26
C GLU A 122 5.45 -18.19 -1.47
N ILE A 123 4.19 -18.63 -1.43
CA ILE A 123 3.20 -18.40 -2.50
C ILE A 123 2.87 -16.92 -2.59
N SER A 124 2.51 -16.28 -1.48
CA SER A 124 2.14 -14.87 -1.46
C SER A 124 3.32 -13.95 -1.82
N THR A 125 4.51 -14.26 -1.35
CA THR A 125 5.74 -13.50 -1.69
C THR A 125 6.10 -13.68 -3.17
N LYS A 126 5.97 -14.88 -3.71
CA LYS A 126 6.20 -15.13 -5.14
C LYS A 126 5.22 -14.34 -6.00
N PHE A 127 3.92 -14.37 -5.65
CA PHE A 127 2.90 -13.58 -6.33
C PHE A 127 3.21 -12.08 -6.30
N ALA A 128 3.56 -11.55 -5.13
CA ALA A 128 3.92 -10.14 -4.98
C ALA A 128 5.12 -9.75 -5.84
N ASN A 129 6.17 -10.59 -5.84
CA ASN A 129 7.37 -10.34 -6.64
C ASN A 129 7.07 -10.38 -8.14
N GLN A 130 6.29 -11.35 -8.62
CA GLN A 130 5.89 -11.43 -10.03
C GLN A 130 5.06 -10.23 -10.45
N SER A 131 4.05 -9.86 -9.63
CA SER A 131 3.21 -8.68 -9.88
C SER A 131 4.04 -7.39 -9.93
N ALA A 132 4.96 -7.23 -8.97
CA ALA A 132 5.86 -6.07 -8.93
C ALA A 132 6.74 -5.96 -10.18
N ILE A 133 7.36 -7.07 -10.60
CA ILE A 133 8.23 -7.10 -11.80
C ILE A 133 7.43 -6.71 -13.04
N ILE A 134 6.22 -7.28 -13.23
CA ILE A 134 5.37 -6.98 -14.38
C ILE A 134 4.95 -5.51 -14.37
N PHE A 135 4.51 -5.01 -13.22
CA PHE A 135 4.11 -3.61 -13.05
C PHE A 135 5.27 -2.65 -13.37
N LEU A 136 6.43 -2.88 -12.77
CA LEU A 136 7.61 -2.02 -12.99
C LEU A 136 8.13 -2.12 -14.43
N ALA A 137 8.15 -3.31 -15.03
CA ALA A 137 8.53 -3.50 -16.42
C ALA A 137 7.60 -2.75 -17.37
N GLY A 138 6.29 -2.75 -17.10
CA GLY A 138 5.30 -1.97 -17.84
C GLY A 138 5.56 -0.48 -17.77
N LEU A 139 5.85 0.05 -16.58
CA LEU A 139 6.15 1.47 -16.37
C LEU A 139 7.44 1.91 -17.09
N LEU A 140 8.43 1.04 -17.17
CA LEU A 140 9.71 1.30 -17.83
C LEU A 140 9.65 1.09 -19.34
N ASN A 141 8.51 0.66 -19.92
CA ASN A 141 8.42 0.19 -21.29
C ASN A 141 9.53 -0.84 -21.63
N TRP A 142 9.78 -1.75 -20.69
CA TRP A 142 10.80 -2.79 -20.86
C TRP A 142 10.49 -3.61 -22.12
N PRO A 143 11.50 -4.02 -22.91
CA PRO A 143 11.27 -4.85 -24.10
C PRO A 143 10.38 -6.06 -23.77
N ASN A 144 9.34 -6.27 -24.56
CA ASN A 144 8.31 -7.30 -24.39
C ASN A 144 7.43 -7.18 -23.15
N SER A 145 7.44 -6.04 -22.43
CA SER A 145 6.57 -5.85 -21.24
C SER A 145 5.07 -6.00 -21.57
N GLY A 146 4.67 -5.71 -22.81
CA GLY A 146 3.28 -5.92 -23.29
C GLY A 146 2.89 -7.41 -23.44
N GLU A 147 3.84 -8.34 -23.39
CA GLU A 147 3.59 -9.79 -23.41
C GLU A 147 3.35 -10.37 -22.01
N TYR A 148 3.66 -9.59 -20.94
CA TYR A 148 3.45 -10.03 -19.58
C TYR A 148 2.07 -9.59 -19.07
N SER A 149 1.28 -10.56 -18.64
CA SER A 149 0.03 -10.30 -17.91
C SER A 149 0.26 -10.43 -16.43
N LEU A 150 -0.49 -9.64 -15.65
CA LEU A 150 -0.51 -9.81 -14.20
C LEU A 150 -0.89 -11.25 -13.85
N PRO A 151 -0.27 -11.85 -12.81
CA PRO A 151 -0.55 -13.23 -12.46
C PRO A 151 -2.02 -13.42 -12.06
N MET A 152 -2.66 -14.39 -12.67
CA MET A 152 -4.05 -14.78 -12.39
C MET A 152 -4.01 -16.08 -11.58
N GLU A 153 -4.21 -15.96 -10.28
CA GLU A 153 -4.18 -17.08 -9.34
C GLU A 153 -5.54 -17.20 -8.64
N GLU A 154 -5.97 -18.39 -8.30
CA GLU A 154 -7.25 -18.62 -7.66
C GLU A 154 -7.38 -17.95 -6.28
N PHE A 155 -6.25 -17.67 -5.63
CA PHE A 155 -6.20 -16.99 -4.34
C PHE A 155 -6.10 -15.47 -4.45
N ALA A 156 -6.06 -14.89 -5.65
CA ALA A 156 -5.90 -13.45 -5.85
C ALA A 156 -7.01 -12.86 -6.72
N GLU A 157 -7.67 -11.83 -6.21
CA GLU A 157 -8.74 -11.11 -6.89
C GLU A 157 -8.28 -9.72 -7.27
N TRP A 158 -8.10 -9.48 -8.59
CA TRP A 158 -7.81 -8.15 -9.09
C TRP A 158 -9.07 -7.28 -9.08
N GLN A 159 -8.98 -6.14 -8.43
CA GLN A 159 -10.06 -5.17 -8.36
C GLN A 159 -10.01 -4.25 -9.59
N THR A 160 -11.17 -3.95 -10.16
CA THR A 160 -11.31 -3.10 -11.36
C THR A 160 -12.04 -1.79 -11.04
#